data_26101db392a7fdc50efb1a7773050bdf
#
_entry.id   26101db392a7fdc50efb1a7773050bdf
#
_cell.length_a   1.000
_cell.length_b   1.000
_cell.length_c   1.000
_cell.angle_alpha   90.00
_cell.angle_beta   90.00
_cell.angle_gamma   90.00
#
_symmetry.space_group_name_H-M   'P 1'
#
loop_
_entity.id
_entity.type
_entity.pdbx_description
1 polymer ?
#
loop_
_entity_poly.entity_id
_entity_poly.type
_entity_poly.pdbx_seq_one_letter_code
_entity_poly.pdbx_strand_id
1 'polypeptide(L)'
;MVLNLSSMKILFLIVLLIPISSFSQWSKSDTAISRTWIGFEYGGNWTQADLAERYGFMNHIGLMTGFKSSNNWFYGLQSSFHFGNNVRLTGIFDHLIDSNGNITDVDGNIAAVVVYPRGFSINACIGKIFPVLGSNKNSGIFVHMGYGYLLHRMKIETNEQVIPQIELDYKKGYDRLATGLNLHQFVGYNFMSGTGGYHFYGGFYAQEGFTKNRRTINFDEPDVPVSTELRLDVQVGFKLGWVIPIYKRQPKDFYFN
;
A
#
# COMPACT_ATOMS: atom_id res chain seq x y z
N MET A 1 6.70 30.20 -24.79
CA MET A 1 8.13 29.79 -24.69
C MET A 1 8.14 28.29 -24.43
N VAL A 2 8.28 27.48 -25.49
CA VAL A 2 8.21 26.03 -25.44
C VAL A 2 9.61 25.53 -25.05
N LEU A 3 9.75 24.96 -23.86
CA LEU A 3 10.99 24.30 -23.41
C LEU A 3 11.23 23.07 -24.29
N ASN A 4 12.34 23.09 -25.01
CA ASN A 4 12.74 22.05 -25.94
C ASN A 4 13.02 20.73 -25.18
N LEU A 5 12.58 19.58 -25.71
CA LEU A 5 12.70 18.24 -25.10
C LEU A 5 14.14 17.86 -24.72
N SER A 6 15.14 18.39 -25.44
CA SER A 6 16.56 18.23 -25.12
C SER A 6 16.97 18.96 -23.86
N SER A 7 16.43 20.15 -23.58
CA SER A 7 16.69 20.95 -22.38
C SER A 7 16.08 20.30 -21.13
N MET A 8 14.93 19.62 -21.26
CA MET A 8 14.31 18.85 -20.18
C MET A 8 15.14 17.62 -19.80
N LYS A 9 15.74 16.93 -20.77
CA LYS A 9 16.63 15.77 -20.51
C LYS A 9 17.89 16.20 -19.78
N ILE A 10 18.47 17.33 -20.14
CA ILE A 10 19.68 17.89 -19.48
C ILE A 10 19.33 18.36 -18.06
N LEU A 11 18.17 18.99 -17.85
CA LEU A 11 17.70 19.39 -16.52
C LEU A 11 17.47 18.18 -15.61
N PHE A 12 16.91 17.09 -16.14
CA PHE A 12 16.70 15.83 -15.42
C PHE A 12 18.04 15.16 -15.05
N LEU A 13 19.03 15.22 -15.95
CA LEU A 13 20.38 14.69 -15.72
C LEU A 13 21.14 15.52 -14.67
N ILE A 14 20.98 16.85 -14.66
CA ILE A 14 21.57 17.75 -13.66
C ILE A 14 20.93 17.55 -12.28
N VAL A 15 19.63 17.33 -12.19
CA VAL A 15 18.93 17.01 -10.93
C VAL A 15 19.38 15.66 -10.38
N LEU A 16 19.73 14.70 -11.25
CA LEU A 16 20.27 13.39 -10.83
C LEU A 16 21.72 13.45 -10.35
N LEU A 17 22.49 14.51 -10.74
CA LEU A 17 23.90 14.70 -10.41
C LEU A 17 24.14 15.62 -9.19
N ILE A 18 23.07 16.23 -8.62
CA ILE A 18 23.18 17.03 -7.38
C ILE A 18 22.87 16.14 -6.17
N PRO A 19 23.66 16.05 -5.22
CA PRO A 19 25.06 15.71 -4.96
C PRO A 19 25.18 14.45 -4.09
N ILE A 20 25.80 13.46 -4.59
CA ILE A 20 26.32 12.34 -3.78
C ILE A 20 27.42 12.85 -2.80
N SER A 21 27.93 14.06 -3.00
CA SER A 21 29.05 14.62 -2.23
C SER A 21 28.69 15.30 -0.90
N SER A 22 27.42 15.64 -0.63
CA SER A 22 27.05 16.36 0.60
C SER A 22 26.80 15.47 1.82
N PHE A 23 26.86 14.15 1.69
CA PHE A 23 26.61 13.22 2.80
C PHE A 23 27.85 12.77 3.57
N SER A 24 29.02 13.36 3.27
CA SER A 24 30.33 12.92 3.78
C SER A 24 30.64 13.30 5.24
N GLN A 25 29.77 14.03 5.94
CA GLN A 25 30.10 14.53 7.31
C GLN A 25 29.22 13.94 8.43
N TRP A 26 28.49 12.85 8.19
CA TRP A 26 27.71 12.22 9.25
C TRP A 26 28.57 11.18 9.96
N SER A 27 28.68 11.33 11.29
CA SER A 27 29.37 10.40 12.18
C SER A 27 28.97 8.95 11.89
N LYS A 28 29.91 8.16 11.37
CA LYS A 28 29.72 6.71 11.19
C LYS A 28 29.54 6.08 12.57
N SER A 29 28.33 5.67 12.91
CA SER A 29 28.14 4.72 14.02
C SER A 29 28.86 3.42 13.64
N ASP A 30 29.92 3.07 14.38
CA ASP A 30 30.76 1.91 14.07
C ASP A 30 30.08 0.57 14.28
N THR A 31 28.91 0.55 14.90
CA THR A 31 28.15 -0.68 15.20
C THR A 31 26.72 -0.58 14.73
N ALA A 32 26.20 -1.68 14.18
CA ALA A 32 24.78 -1.81 13.93
C ALA A 32 24.05 -2.04 15.26
N ILE A 33 22.97 -1.30 15.50
CA ILE A 33 22.25 -1.27 16.77
C ILE A 33 20.92 -2.01 16.61
N SER A 34 20.58 -2.88 17.58
CA SER A 34 19.29 -3.52 17.66
C SER A 34 18.22 -2.49 18.09
N ARG A 35 17.09 -2.48 17.40
CA ARG A 35 15.99 -1.52 17.69
C ARG A 35 14.65 -2.13 17.34
N THR A 36 13.67 -1.86 18.18
CA THR A 36 12.25 -1.98 17.80
C THR A 36 11.85 -0.68 17.10
N TRP A 37 11.03 -0.78 16.08
CA TRP A 37 10.51 0.40 15.40
C TRP A 37 9.02 0.28 15.09
N ILE A 38 8.38 1.42 14.93
CA ILE A 38 7.05 1.57 14.37
C ILE A 38 7.20 2.51 13.16
N GLY A 39 6.76 2.08 12.00
CA GLY A 39 6.80 2.85 10.75
C GLY A 39 5.39 3.14 10.26
N PHE A 40 5.16 4.37 9.81
CA PHE A 40 3.98 4.77 9.07
C PHE A 40 4.34 4.77 7.59
N GLU A 41 3.52 4.13 6.78
CA GLU A 41 3.75 3.98 5.34
C GLU A 41 2.69 4.73 4.54
N TYR A 42 3.13 5.31 3.43
CA TYR A 42 2.28 5.77 2.35
C TYR A 42 2.87 5.35 1.02
N GLY A 43 2.01 4.95 0.09
CA GLY A 43 2.46 4.60 -1.24
C GLY A 43 1.34 4.50 -2.26
N GLY A 44 1.74 4.21 -3.49
CA GLY A 44 0.83 4.00 -4.60
C GLY A 44 1.24 2.78 -5.41
N ASN A 45 0.26 2.14 -6.04
CA ASN A 45 0.47 0.95 -6.84
C ASN A 45 -0.41 0.93 -8.09
N TRP A 46 0.09 0.25 -9.08
CA TRP A 46 -0.64 -0.17 -10.26
C TRP A 46 -1.05 -1.62 -10.08
N THR A 47 -2.31 -1.88 -10.35
CA THR A 47 -2.84 -3.24 -10.34
C THR A 47 -2.48 -3.95 -11.64
N GLN A 48 -2.22 -5.26 -11.54
CA GLN A 48 -1.86 -6.12 -12.64
C GLN A 48 -2.64 -7.45 -12.53
N ALA A 49 -2.53 -8.28 -13.55
CA ALA A 49 -3.21 -9.58 -13.65
C ALA A 49 -4.73 -9.43 -13.39
N ASP A 50 -5.36 -10.36 -12.70
CA ASP A 50 -6.81 -10.36 -12.48
C ASP A 50 -7.32 -9.15 -11.69
N LEU A 51 -6.46 -8.52 -10.86
CA LEU A 51 -6.84 -7.32 -10.13
C LEU A 51 -7.03 -6.12 -11.06
N ALA A 52 -6.28 -6.07 -12.17
CA ALA A 52 -6.35 -5.00 -13.16
C ALA A 52 -7.67 -4.97 -13.93
N GLU A 53 -8.42 -6.07 -13.97
CA GLU A 53 -9.76 -6.11 -14.55
C GLU A 53 -10.74 -5.26 -13.74
N ARG A 54 -10.53 -5.18 -12.43
CA ARG A 54 -11.43 -4.48 -11.50
C ARG A 54 -10.99 -3.07 -11.16
N TYR A 55 -9.68 -2.87 -10.97
CA TYR A 55 -9.14 -1.62 -10.44
C TYR A 55 -7.97 -1.11 -11.29
N GLY A 56 -7.79 0.20 -11.29
CA GLY A 56 -6.61 0.86 -11.81
C GLY A 56 -5.62 1.21 -10.72
N PHE A 57 -5.09 2.43 -10.75
CA PHE A 57 -4.15 2.92 -9.74
C PHE A 57 -4.83 3.03 -8.37
N MET A 58 -4.15 2.54 -7.32
CA MET A 58 -4.58 2.61 -5.93
C MET A 58 -3.48 3.22 -5.06
N ASN A 59 -3.89 3.86 -3.97
CA ASN A 59 -3.00 4.30 -2.91
C ASN A 59 -3.13 3.36 -1.72
N HIS A 60 -2.14 3.41 -0.81
CA HIS A 60 -2.26 2.77 0.48
C HIS A 60 -1.62 3.61 1.58
N ILE A 61 -2.18 3.48 2.77
CA ILE A 61 -1.57 3.89 4.03
C ILE A 61 -1.36 2.64 4.87
N GLY A 62 -0.28 2.61 5.64
CA GLY A 62 0.03 1.42 6.41
C GLY A 62 0.86 1.68 7.66
N LEU A 63 0.98 0.62 8.43
CA LEU A 63 1.84 0.54 9.60
C LEU A 63 2.78 -0.66 9.44
N MET A 64 4.05 -0.44 9.75
CA MET A 64 5.05 -1.48 9.85
C MET A 64 5.66 -1.45 11.24
N THR A 65 5.54 -2.52 11.98
CA THR A 65 6.17 -2.66 13.29
C THR A 65 7.09 -3.86 13.29
N GLY A 66 8.21 -3.76 13.99
CA GLY A 66 9.13 -4.90 14.04
C GLY A 66 10.41 -4.61 14.82
N PHE A 67 11.28 -5.57 14.75
CA PHE A 67 12.57 -5.59 15.41
C PHE A 67 13.70 -5.72 14.39
N LYS A 68 14.64 -4.77 14.42
CA LYS A 68 15.90 -4.84 13.69
C LYS A 68 16.99 -5.32 14.63
N SER A 69 17.66 -6.41 14.27
CA SER A 69 18.78 -6.96 15.05
C SER A 69 20.09 -6.20 14.80
N SER A 70 21.12 -6.47 15.64
CA SER A 70 22.47 -5.96 15.45
C SER A 70 23.14 -6.45 14.16
N ASN A 71 22.67 -7.56 13.59
CA ASN A 71 23.14 -8.08 12.29
C ASN A 71 22.31 -7.57 11.12
N ASN A 72 21.52 -6.49 11.32
CA ASN A 72 20.64 -5.88 10.33
C ASN A 72 19.52 -6.77 9.78
N TRP A 73 19.20 -7.88 10.42
CA TRP A 73 17.99 -8.61 10.13
C TRP A 73 16.79 -7.87 10.68
N PHE A 74 15.72 -7.85 9.92
CA PHE A 74 14.43 -7.28 10.28
C PHE A 74 13.37 -8.37 10.36
N TYR A 75 12.56 -8.32 11.40
CA TYR A 75 11.41 -9.18 11.62
C TYR A 75 10.24 -8.30 12.05
N GLY A 76 9.10 -8.40 11.37
CA GLY A 76 8.01 -7.50 11.69
C GLY A 76 6.67 -7.91 11.11
N LEU A 77 5.69 -7.05 11.40
CA LEU A 77 4.35 -7.10 10.85
C LEU A 77 4.10 -5.81 10.08
N GLN A 78 3.50 -5.95 8.92
CA GLN A 78 3.05 -4.85 8.08
C GLN A 78 1.55 -4.98 7.87
N SER A 79 0.81 -3.89 8.04
CA SER A 79 -0.60 -3.79 7.69
C SER A 79 -0.80 -2.61 6.76
N SER A 80 -1.64 -2.76 5.74
CA SER A 80 -1.91 -1.69 4.77
C SER A 80 -3.38 -1.63 4.43
N PHE A 81 -3.92 -0.43 4.41
CA PHE A 81 -5.25 -0.12 3.91
C PHE A 81 -5.13 0.49 2.52
N HIS A 82 -5.70 -0.19 1.53
CA HIS A 82 -5.68 0.20 0.13
C HIS A 82 -6.95 0.97 -0.22
N PHE A 83 -6.79 2.07 -0.96
CA PHE A 83 -7.90 2.93 -1.36
C PHE A 83 -7.60 3.62 -2.69
N GLY A 84 -8.65 4.09 -3.34
CA GLY A 84 -8.54 4.81 -4.62
C GLY A 84 -9.91 5.22 -5.12
N ASN A 85 -9.94 5.71 -6.33
CA ASN A 85 -11.15 6.11 -7.06
C ASN A 85 -11.20 5.52 -8.48
N ASN A 86 -10.25 4.66 -8.83
CA ASN A 86 -10.14 4.12 -10.17
C ASN A 86 -10.66 2.67 -10.19
N VAL A 87 -11.96 2.51 -10.44
CA VAL A 87 -12.61 1.24 -10.73
C VAL A 87 -12.77 1.12 -12.22
N ARG A 88 -12.36 0.00 -12.80
CA ARG A 88 -12.41 -0.30 -14.24
C ARG A 88 -13.64 -1.11 -14.63
N LEU A 89 -14.22 -1.82 -13.69
CA LEU A 89 -15.43 -2.59 -13.94
C LEU A 89 -16.59 -1.62 -14.18
N THR A 90 -17.22 -1.73 -15.35
CA THR A 90 -18.35 -0.92 -15.80
C THR A 90 -19.63 -1.75 -15.84
N GLY A 91 -20.80 -1.12 -15.92
CA GLY A 91 -22.07 -1.81 -16.10
C GLY A 91 -22.67 -2.43 -14.84
N ILE A 92 -22.04 -2.28 -13.67
CA ILE A 92 -22.50 -2.93 -12.42
C ILE A 92 -23.95 -2.55 -12.04
N PHE A 93 -24.41 -1.37 -12.45
CA PHE A 93 -25.74 -0.83 -12.12
C PHE A 93 -26.64 -0.63 -13.33
N ASP A 94 -26.29 -1.17 -14.52
CA ASP A 94 -27.05 -0.94 -15.75
C ASP A 94 -28.51 -1.38 -15.64
N HIS A 95 -28.76 -2.42 -14.85
CA HIS A 95 -30.12 -2.92 -14.59
C HIS A 95 -30.96 -2.02 -13.65
N LEU A 96 -30.35 -1.00 -13.02
CA LEU A 96 -31.02 -0.01 -12.17
C LEU A 96 -31.24 1.33 -12.89
N ILE A 97 -30.74 1.47 -14.11
CA ILE A 97 -30.80 2.69 -14.88
C ILE A 97 -32.16 2.78 -15.59
N ASP A 98 -32.81 3.94 -15.50
CA ASP A 98 -34.05 4.23 -16.21
C ASP A 98 -33.81 4.50 -17.71
N SER A 99 -34.90 4.76 -18.47
CA SER A 99 -34.83 5.08 -19.89
C SER A 99 -34.05 6.37 -20.23
N ASN A 100 -33.80 7.22 -19.24
CA ASN A 100 -33.04 8.46 -19.37
C ASN A 100 -31.57 8.32 -18.95
N GLY A 101 -31.15 7.12 -18.53
CA GLY A 101 -29.80 6.84 -18.08
C GLY A 101 -29.53 7.20 -16.62
N ASN A 102 -30.55 7.37 -15.78
CA ASN A 102 -30.43 7.78 -14.39
C ASN A 102 -30.84 6.66 -13.43
N ILE A 103 -30.24 6.66 -12.24
CA ILE A 103 -30.69 5.91 -11.08
C ILE A 103 -31.50 6.88 -10.21
N THR A 104 -32.65 6.45 -9.69
CA THR A 104 -33.50 7.28 -8.83
C THR A 104 -33.51 6.75 -7.40
N ASP A 105 -33.60 7.67 -6.44
CA ASP A 105 -33.78 7.36 -5.02
C ASP A 105 -35.25 7.12 -4.67
N VAL A 106 -35.55 6.83 -3.41
CA VAL A 106 -36.92 6.60 -2.93
C VAL A 106 -37.86 7.80 -3.05
N ASP A 107 -37.28 9.02 -3.12
CA ASP A 107 -38.03 10.27 -3.25
C ASP A 107 -38.22 10.70 -4.71
N GLY A 108 -37.72 9.90 -5.66
CA GLY A 108 -37.80 10.15 -7.10
C GLY A 108 -36.74 11.13 -7.62
N ASN A 109 -35.73 11.47 -6.82
CA ASN A 109 -34.62 12.33 -7.26
C ASN A 109 -33.55 11.49 -7.98
N ILE A 110 -32.81 12.15 -8.88
CA ILE A 110 -31.64 11.52 -9.52
C ILE A 110 -30.57 11.28 -8.48
N ALA A 111 -30.14 10.04 -8.36
CA ALA A 111 -29.14 9.61 -7.40
C ALA A 111 -27.76 9.39 -8.04
N ALA A 112 -26.71 9.81 -7.36
CA ALA A 112 -25.34 9.57 -7.75
C ALA A 112 -24.78 8.34 -7.02
N VAL A 113 -24.41 7.30 -7.78
CA VAL A 113 -23.76 6.10 -7.25
C VAL A 113 -22.29 6.12 -7.62
N VAL A 114 -21.42 6.08 -6.63
CA VAL A 114 -19.96 6.07 -6.82
C VAL A 114 -19.36 4.81 -6.25
N VAL A 115 -18.41 4.22 -6.99
CA VAL A 115 -17.73 2.98 -6.58
C VAL A 115 -16.26 3.25 -6.35
N TYR A 116 -15.75 2.77 -5.22
CA TYR A 116 -14.36 2.94 -4.81
C TYR A 116 -13.69 1.59 -4.57
N PRO A 117 -12.44 1.39 -5.03
CA PRO A 117 -11.65 0.25 -4.59
C PRO A 117 -11.26 0.42 -3.12
N ARG A 118 -11.42 -0.65 -2.35
CA ARG A 118 -10.99 -0.73 -0.95
C ARG A 118 -10.34 -2.09 -0.70
N GLY A 119 -9.27 -2.08 0.06
CA GLY A 119 -8.58 -3.30 0.42
C GLY A 119 -7.86 -3.18 1.76
N PHE A 120 -7.49 -4.32 2.28
CA PHE A 120 -6.68 -4.44 3.48
C PHE A 120 -5.72 -5.62 3.31
N SER A 121 -4.47 -5.43 3.71
CA SER A 121 -3.50 -6.51 3.78
C SER A 121 -2.76 -6.52 5.11
N ILE A 122 -2.41 -7.71 5.58
CA ILE A 122 -1.56 -7.91 6.75
C ILE A 122 -0.51 -8.96 6.41
N ASN A 123 0.77 -8.66 6.69
CA ASN A 123 1.90 -9.50 6.32
C ASN A 123 2.87 -9.66 7.50
N ALA A 124 3.30 -10.88 7.75
CA ALA A 124 4.49 -11.15 8.56
C ALA A 124 5.72 -11.04 7.65
N CYS A 125 6.66 -10.17 8.01
CA CYS A 125 7.79 -9.80 7.19
C CYS A 125 9.12 -10.23 7.81
N ILE A 126 10.01 -10.72 6.95
CA ILE A 126 11.42 -10.94 7.24
C ILE A 126 12.26 -10.20 6.21
N GLY A 127 13.34 -9.54 6.65
CA GLY A 127 14.17 -8.78 5.75
C GLY A 127 15.57 -8.55 6.27
N LYS A 128 16.36 -7.85 5.48
CA LYS A 128 17.73 -7.48 5.82
C LYS A 128 18.08 -6.11 5.26
N ILE A 129 18.81 -5.33 6.06
CA ILE A 129 19.43 -4.09 5.63
C ILE A 129 20.88 -4.39 5.31
N PHE A 130 21.26 -4.16 4.06
CA PHE A 130 22.65 -4.26 3.60
C PHE A 130 23.28 -2.88 3.70
N PRO A 131 24.29 -2.68 4.56
CA PRO A 131 24.88 -1.35 4.82
C PRO A 131 25.80 -0.89 3.68
N VAL A 132 25.35 -1.04 2.45
CA VAL A 132 26.00 -0.53 1.24
C VAL A 132 25.41 0.83 0.89
N LEU A 133 26.25 1.76 0.45
CA LEU A 133 25.90 3.15 0.13
C LEU A 133 25.33 3.92 1.34
N GLY A 134 25.52 3.41 2.56
CA GLY A 134 24.99 4.01 3.79
C GLY A 134 25.98 4.95 4.45
N SER A 135 25.48 6.01 5.10
CA SER A 135 26.27 6.91 5.95
C SER A 135 26.71 6.24 7.27
N ASN A 136 26.05 5.14 7.66
CA ASN A 136 26.35 4.36 8.86
C ASN A 136 25.92 2.90 8.69
N LYS A 137 26.28 2.02 9.61
CA LYS A 137 25.99 0.58 9.54
C LYS A 137 24.47 0.23 9.72
N ASN A 138 23.62 1.19 10.02
CA ASN A 138 22.17 0.99 10.17
C ASN A 138 21.38 1.44 8.93
N SER A 139 22.03 2.11 7.99
CA SER A 139 21.46 2.60 6.74
C SER A 139 21.96 1.78 5.57
N GLY A 140 21.13 1.63 4.54
CA GLY A 140 21.54 0.91 3.34
C GLY A 140 20.36 0.32 2.57
N ILE A 141 20.66 -0.57 1.65
CA ILE A 141 19.65 -1.27 0.85
C ILE A 141 18.82 -2.17 1.78
N PHE A 142 17.52 -1.95 1.81
CA PHE A 142 16.58 -2.73 2.60
C PHE A 142 15.76 -3.61 1.69
N VAL A 143 15.87 -4.92 1.91
CA VAL A 143 15.08 -5.93 1.21
C VAL A 143 14.28 -6.70 2.24
N HIS A 144 12.99 -6.87 2.01
CA HIS A 144 12.16 -7.74 2.84
C HIS A 144 11.13 -8.49 2.01
N MET A 145 10.75 -9.64 2.51
CA MET A 145 9.65 -10.46 2.02
C MET A 145 8.62 -10.61 3.13
N GLY A 146 7.36 -10.70 2.75
CA GLY A 146 6.25 -10.91 3.66
C GLY A 146 5.30 -11.97 3.13
N TYR A 147 4.66 -12.67 4.05
CA TYR A 147 3.57 -13.59 3.77
C TYR A 147 2.39 -13.22 4.66
N GLY A 148 1.19 -13.24 4.09
CA GLY A 148 0.04 -12.79 4.82
C GLY A 148 -1.30 -12.97 4.12
N TYR A 149 -2.19 -12.04 4.36
CA TYR A 149 -3.56 -12.11 3.89
C TYR A 149 -3.96 -10.79 3.23
N LEU A 150 -4.60 -10.90 2.07
CA LEU A 150 -5.15 -9.80 1.29
C LEU A 150 -6.67 -9.91 1.21
N LEU A 151 -7.34 -8.80 1.40
CA LEU A 151 -8.77 -8.61 1.18
C LEU A 151 -8.96 -7.39 0.29
N HIS A 152 -9.80 -7.49 -0.70
CA HIS A 152 -10.25 -6.31 -1.47
C HIS A 152 -11.72 -6.43 -1.87
N ARG A 153 -12.35 -5.29 -2.03
CA ARG A 153 -13.75 -5.16 -2.47
C ARG A 153 -14.01 -3.80 -3.09
N MET A 154 -15.14 -3.66 -3.74
CA MET A 154 -15.71 -2.38 -4.13
C MET A 154 -16.55 -1.81 -2.98
N LYS A 155 -16.31 -0.56 -2.62
CA LYS A 155 -17.17 0.20 -1.72
C LYS A 155 -18.12 1.05 -2.57
N ILE A 156 -19.42 0.90 -2.34
CA ILE A 156 -20.46 1.64 -3.05
C ILE A 156 -20.96 2.75 -2.13
N GLU A 157 -20.98 3.97 -2.62
CA GLU A 157 -21.48 5.15 -1.92
C GLU A 157 -22.58 5.81 -2.74
N THR A 158 -23.64 6.22 -2.08
CA THR A 158 -24.87 6.80 -2.66
C THR A 158 -25.08 8.26 -2.22
N ASN A 159 -24.03 8.91 -1.66
CA ASN A 159 -24.07 10.30 -1.18
C ASN A 159 -25.31 10.60 -0.29
N GLU A 160 -25.57 9.71 0.68
CA GLU A 160 -26.71 9.80 1.63
C GLU A 160 -28.09 9.62 0.99
N GLN A 161 -28.19 9.36 -0.32
CA GLN A 161 -29.43 9.05 -0.98
C GLN A 161 -29.81 7.59 -0.76
N VAL A 162 -31.07 7.32 -0.51
CA VAL A 162 -31.57 5.97 -0.24
C VAL A 162 -32.01 5.32 -1.55
N ILE A 163 -31.27 4.30 -1.97
CA ILE A 163 -31.56 3.48 -3.14
C ILE A 163 -31.77 2.05 -2.63
N PRO A 164 -33.01 1.56 -2.48
CA PRO A 164 -33.30 0.28 -1.82
C PRO A 164 -32.50 -0.90 -2.39
N GLN A 165 -32.28 -0.91 -3.70
CA GLN A 165 -31.57 -1.97 -4.41
C GLN A 165 -30.05 -1.99 -4.10
N ILE A 166 -29.51 -0.91 -3.49
CA ILE A 166 -28.08 -0.78 -3.18
C ILE A 166 -27.88 -0.53 -1.67
N GLU A 167 -28.90 -0.72 -0.84
CA GLU A 167 -28.78 -0.47 0.60
C GLU A 167 -28.41 -1.73 1.39
N LEU A 168 -27.81 -1.50 2.59
CA LEU A 168 -27.50 -2.53 3.58
C LEU A 168 -26.83 -3.79 2.98
N ASP A 169 -27.48 -4.92 3.12
CA ASP A 169 -26.95 -6.21 2.66
C ASP A 169 -26.97 -6.38 1.13
N TYR A 170 -27.81 -5.62 0.41
CA TYR A 170 -27.80 -5.64 -1.06
C TYR A 170 -26.47 -5.14 -1.64
N LYS A 171 -25.76 -4.24 -0.97
CA LYS A 171 -24.41 -3.82 -1.39
C LYS A 171 -23.43 -5.00 -1.54
N LYS A 172 -23.66 -6.09 -0.81
CA LYS A 172 -22.84 -7.31 -0.89
C LYS A 172 -22.96 -8.02 -2.24
N GLY A 173 -24.08 -7.86 -2.95
CA GLY A 173 -24.26 -8.42 -4.29
C GLY A 173 -23.46 -7.70 -5.38
N TYR A 174 -22.90 -6.53 -5.08
CA TYR A 174 -22.13 -5.73 -6.05
C TYR A 174 -20.65 -5.54 -5.65
N ASP A 175 -20.27 -5.83 -4.41
CA ASP A 175 -18.98 -5.43 -3.85
C ASP A 175 -17.78 -6.26 -4.33
N ARG A 176 -18.02 -7.37 -5.04
CA ARG A 176 -16.95 -8.24 -5.60
C ARG A 176 -15.89 -8.62 -4.57
N LEU A 177 -16.29 -8.90 -3.32
CA LEU A 177 -15.37 -9.24 -2.25
C LEU A 177 -14.51 -10.45 -2.64
N ALA A 178 -13.20 -10.26 -2.62
CA ALA A 178 -12.21 -11.32 -2.80
C ALA A 178 -11.19 -11.29 -1.66
N THR A 179 -10.79 -12.49 -1.22
CA THR A 179 -9.83 -12.64 -0.13
C THR A 179 -8.92 -13.85 -0.36
N GLY A 180 -7.71 -13.79 0.12
CA GLY A 180 -6.78 -14.91 0.04
C GLY A 180 -5.42 -14.62 0.65
N LEU A 181 -4.54 -15.61 0.54
CA LEU A 181 -3.16 -15.46 0.96
C LEU A 181 -2.40 -14.55 0.00
N ASN A 182 -1.35 -13.89 0.48
CA ASN A 182 -0.49 -13.07 -0.37
C ASN A 182 0.98 -13.17 0.01
N LEU A 183 1.80 -12.94 -0.99
CA LEU A 183 3.23 -12.67 -0.86
C LEU A 183 3.48 -11.18 -1.07
N HIS A 184 4.41 -10.63 -0.31
CA HIS A 184 4.83 -9.24 -0.41
C HIS A 184 6.35 -9.18 -0.51
N GLN A 185 6.87 -8.40 -1.44
CA GLN A 185 8.30 -8.21 -1.67
C GLN A 185 8.58 -6.72 -1.73
N PHE A 186 9.68 -6.31 -1.12
CA PHE A 186 10.11 -4.92 -1.10
C PHE A 186 11.62 -4.83 -1.32
N VAL A 187 12.02 -3.88 -2.13
CA VAL A 187 13.40 -3.45 -2.30
C VAL A 187 13.47 -1.94 -2.30
N GLY A 188 14.32 -1.40 -1.46
CA GLY A 188 14.46 0.04 -1.33
C GLY A 188 15.68 0.44 -0.51
N TYR A 189 15.64 1.64 0.01
CA TYR A 189 16.70 2.18 0.85
C TYR A 189 16.13 2.54 2.23
N ASN A 190 16.83 2.12 3.28
CA ASN A 190 16.56 2.50 4.66
C ASN A 190 17.59 3.51 5.12
N PHE A 191 17.13 4.66 5.56
CA PHE A 191 17.93 5.71 6.14
C PHE A 191 17.69 5.80 7.64
N MET A 192 18.73 5.59 8.43
CA MET A 192 18.72 5.75 9.88
C MET A 192 19.75 6.78 10.31
N SER A 193 19.31 7.89 10.88
CA SER A 193 20.21 8.89 11.45
C SER A 193 21.00 8.33 12.64
N GLY A 194 22.30 8.63 12.71
CA GLY A 194 23.16 8.26 13.85
C GLY A 194 22.89 9.09 15.11
N THR A 195 22.37 10.30 14.96
CA THR A 195 22.18 11.29 16.03
C THR A 195 20.76 11.34 16.62
N GLY A 196 19.87 10.42 16.21
CA GLY A 196 18.51 10.33 16.71
C GLY A 196 17.62 11.43 16.14
N GLY A 197 17.10 11.34 15.00
CA GLY A 197 16.23 12.32 14.38
C GLY A 197 15.29 11.62 13.40
N TYR A 198 15.61 11.71 12.13
CA TYR A 198 14.74 11.24 11.08
C TYR A 198 15.18 9.85 10.61
N HIS A 199 14.23 8.93 10.55
CA HIS A 199 14.43 7.59 10.01
C HIS A 199 13.36 7.33 8.96
N PHE A 200 13.80 7.00 7.75
CA PHE A 200 12.91 6.76 6.62
C PHE A 200 13.35 5.53 5.86
N TYR A 201 12.42 4.90 5.21
CA TYR A 201 12.72 3.97 4.13
C TYR A 201 11.81 4.25 2.94
N GLY A 202 12.27 3.89 1.77
CA GLY A 202 11.48 4.05 0.57
C GLY A 202 11.99 3.16 -0.53
N GLY A 203 11.11 2.75 -1.43
CA GLY A 203 11.47 1.88 -2.52
C GLY A 203 10.26 1.33 -3.26
N PHE A 204 10.51 0.27 -4.00
CA PHE A 204 9.51 -0.43 -4.80
C PHE A 204 9.06 -1.70 -4.10
N TYR A 205 7.82 -2.08 -4.35
CA TYR A 205 7.27 -3.32 -3.85
C TYR A 205 6.42 -4.02 -4.90
N ALA A 206 6.30 -5.33 -4.75
CA ALA A 206 5.31 -6.15 -5.41
C ALA A 206 4.52 -6.93 -4.34
N GLN A 207 3.24 -7.14 -4.60
CA GLN A 207 2.36 -7.94 -3.77
C GLN A 207 1.53 -8.83 -4.68
N GLU A 208 1.64 -10.15 -4.52
CA GLU A 208 0.89 -11.16 -5.26
C GLU A 208 -0.14 -11.80 -4.34
N GLY A 209 -1.42 -11.55 -4.60
CA GLY A 209 -2.55 -12.13 -3.88
C GLY A 209 -3.11 -13.35 -4.60
N PHE A 210 -3.17 -14.47 -3.92
CA PHE A 210 -3.84 -15.69 -4.35
C PHE A 210 -5.23 -15.71 -3.73
N THR A 211 -6.17 -15.01 -4.39
CA THR A 211 -7.49 -14.73 -3.81
C THR A 211 -8.59 -15.58 -4.45
N LYS A 212 -9.73 -15.62 -3.78
CA LYS A 212 -10.97 -16.20 -4.32
C LYS A 212 -12.13 -15.26 -4.03
N ASN A 213 -13.09 -15.23 -4.94
CA ASN A 213 -14.36 -14.55 -4.69
C ASN A 213 -15.06 -15.16 -3.47
N ARG A 214 -15.69 -14.30 -2.66
CA ARG A 214 -16.39 -14.70 -1.43
C ARG A 214 -17.91 -14.51 -1.52
N ARG A 215 -18.37 -13.91 -2.60
CA ARG A 215 -19.80 -13.79 -2.89
C ARG A 215 -20.28 -14.98 -3.68
N THR A 216 -21.52 -15.36 -3.46
CA THR A 216 -22.17 -16.48 -4.15
C THR A 216 -22.96 -16.01 -5.37
N ILE A 217 -23.32 -14.73 -5.42
CA ILE A 217 -24.09 -14.12 -6.50
C ILE A 217 -23.59 -12.69 -6.75
N ASN A 218 -23.64 -12.27 -8.01
CA ASN A 218 -23.51 -10.90 -8.45
C ASN A 218 -24.88 -10.41 -8.95
N PHE A 219 -25.40 -9.33 -8.41
CA PHE A 219 -26.76 -8.88 -8.74
C PHE A 219 -26.87 -8.23 -10.12
N ASP A 220 -25.78 -7.77 -10.69
CA ASP A 220 -25.69 -7.30 -12.07
C ASP A 220 -25.71 -8.45 -13.09
N GLU A 221 -25.28 -9.65 -12.70
CA GLU A 221 -25.23 -10.85 -13.53
C GLU A 221 -25.77 -12.07 -12.76
N PRO A 222 -27.07 -12.07 -12.37
CA PRO A 222 -27.61 -13.09 -11.46
C PRO A 222 -27.62 -14.51 -12.05
N ASP A 223 -27.68 -14.62 -13.36
CA ASP A 223 -27.71 -15.90 -14.09
C ASP A 223 -26.30 -16.48 -14.34
N VAL A 224 -25.25 -15.69 -14.06
CA VAL A 224 -23.85 -16.12 -14.21
C VAL A 224 -23.29 -16.55 -12.86
N PRO A 225 -22.92 -17.83 -12.69
CA PRO A 225 -22.29 -18.27 -11.45
C PRO A 225 -21.01 -17.52 -11.13
N VAL A 226 -20.84 -17.06 -9.90
CA VAL A 226 -19.60 -16.42 -9.49
C VAL A 226 -18.46 -17.43 -9.51
N SER A 227 -17.38 -17.13 -10.26
CA SER A 227 -16.21 -18.01 -10.34
C SER A 227 -15.58 -18.20 -8.96
N THR A 228 -15.33 -19.46 -8.61
CA THR A 228 -14.61 -19.87 -7.38
C THR A 228 -13.13 -20.18 -7.65
N GLU A 229 -12.66 -19.96 -8.87
CA GLU A 229 -11.29 -20.17 -9.26
C GLU A 229 -10.33 -19.27 -8.50
N LEU A 230 -9.09 -19.72 -8.43
CA LEU A 230 -8.03 -18.94 -7.82
C LEU A 230 -7.67 -17.77 -8.73
N ARG A 231 -7.71 -16.57 -8.19
CA ARG A 231 -7.33 -15.33 -8.85
C ARG A 231 -5.90 -14.97 -8.47
N LEU A 232 -5.15 -14.45 -9.43
CA LEU A 232 -3.85 -13.84 -9.19
C LEU A 232 -3.99 -12.32 -9.19
N ASP A 233 -4.08 -11.73 -8.02
CA ASP A 233 -4.24 -10.28 -7.84
C ASP A 233 -2.89 -9.63 -7.56
N VAL A 234 -2.31 -8.96 -8.54
CA VAL A 234 -0.96 -8.39 -8.44
C VAL A 234 -1.01 -6.87 -8.29
N GLN A 235 -0.19 -6.36 -7.39
CA GLN A 235 0.03 -4.94 -7.16
C GLN A 235 1.53 -4.65 -7.25
N VAL A 236 1.93 -3.68 -8.06
CA VAL A 236 3.32 -3.23 -8.17
C VAL A 236 3.37 -1.73 -7.96
N GLY A 237 4.24 -1.26 -7.09
CA GLY A 237 4.25 0.14 -6.76
C GLY A 237 5.45 0.60 -5.97
N PHE A 238 5.31 1.77 -5.38
CA PHE A 238 6.30 2.39 -4.53
C PHE A 238 5.69 2.74 -3.17
N LYS A 239 6.53 2.77 -2.14
CA LYS A 239 6.15 3.22 -0.80
C LYS A 239 7.27 3.97 -0.11
N LEU A 240 6.86 4.88 0.74
CA LEU A 240 7.71 5.62 1.66
C LEU A 240 7.23 5.33 3.08
N GLY A 241 8.15 5.11 3.99
CA GLY A 241 7.87 4.89 5.40
C GLY A 241 8.67 5.83 6.29
N TRP A 242 7.99 6.41 7.26
CA TRP A 242 8.62 7.14 8.36
C TRP A 242 8.69 6.24 9.58
N VAL A 243 9.89 6.07 10.14
CA VAL A 243 10.17 5.14 11.23
C VAL A 243 10.42 5.89 12.53
N ILE A 244 9.76 5.48 13.57
CA ILE A 244 9.99 5.93 14.96
C ILE A 244 10.68 4.78 15.69
N PRO A 245 11.99 4.89 16.00
CA PRO A 245 12.70 3.88 16.75
C PRO A 245 12.35 3.95 18.24
N ILE A 246 12.06 2.80 18.82
CA ILE A 246 11.84 2.68 20.28
C ILE A 246 13.15 2.29 20.93
N TYR A 247 13.69 3.18 21.74
CA TYR A 247 14.93 2.94 22.47
C TYR A 247 14.62 2.25 23.81
N LYS A 248 15.39 1.20 24.15
CA LYS A 248 15.42 0.71 25.54
C LYS A 248 16.06 1.78 26.40
N ARG A 249 15.38 2.22 27.46
CA ARG A 249 16.00 3.05 28.49
C ARG A 249 17.16 2.28 29.08
N GLN A 250 18.38 2.85 29.01
CA GLN A 250 19.47 2.34 29.85
C GLN A 250 19.12 2.66 31.30
N PRO A 251 19.33 1.73 32.25
CA PRO A 251 19.23 2.04 33.68
C PRO A 251 20.20 3.19 33.96
N LYS A 252 19.71 4.26 34.60
CA LYS A 252 20.61 5.27 35.17
C LYS A 252 21.23 4.63 36.39
N ASP A 253 22.53 4.40 36.37
CA ASP A 253 23.24 4.06 37.59
C ASP A 253 23.13 5.23 38.55
N PHE A 254 22.35 5.05 39.62
CA PHE A 254 22.29 5.99 40.71
C PHE A 254 23.51 5.74 41.61
N TYR A 255 24.53 6.55 41.43
CA TYR A 255 25.60 6.60 42.43
C TYR A 255 25.05 7.35 43.64
N PHE A 256 24.87 6.65 44.74
CA PHE A 256 24.72 7.29 46.06
C PHE A 256 26.13 7.64 46.57
N ASN A 257 26.43 8.92 46.65
CA ASN A 257 27.58 9.44 47.40
C ASN A 257 27.19 9.60 48.86
#